data_96f8cf68c572491b0237281cb2ce9807
#
_entry.id   96f8cf68c572491b0237281cb2ce9807
#
_cell.length_a   1.000
_cell.length_b   1.000
_cell.length_c   1.000
_cell.angle_alpha   90.00
_cell.angle_beta   90.00
_cell.angle_gamma   90.00
#
_symmetry.space_group_name_H-M   'P 1'
#
loop_
_entity.id
_entity.type
_entity.pdbx_description
1 polymer ?
#
loop_
_entity_poly.entity_id
_entity_poly.type
_entity_poly.pdbx_seq_one_letter_code
_entity_poly.pdbx_strand_id
1 'polypeptide(L)'
;IAGMSDIPSPVKYHDPETTAAIKKLERRFELMLIKTLPEELQARYIPLIEQNKDDDHVTLAKAADVLCAYLKCDYELSKSNSEFSNAMREMEVQLKRYREKLPAVDYFCQVFLEDAKGTLDEQTKSLEWIERANTLHLTSDDA
;
A
#
# COMPACT_ATOMS: atom_id res chain seq x y z
N ILE A 1 -9.64 -7.54 -11.26
CA ILE A 1 -9.34 -6.33 -12.11
C ILE A 1 -7.88 -6.34 -12.51
N ALA A 2 -6.94 -6.49 -11.57
CA ALA A 2 -5.50 -6.53 -11.86
C ALA A 2 -5.16 -7.54 -12.98
N GLY A 3 -5.69 -8.76 -12.93
CA GLY A 3 -5.46 -9.76 -13.97
C GLY A 3 -6.03 -9.42 -15.37
N MET A 4 -6.89 -8.40 -15.48
CA MET A 4 -7.48 -7.94 -16.74
C MET A 4 -6.81 -6.65 -17.26
N SER A 5 -6.13 -5.91 -16.39
CA SER A 5 -5.58 -4.58 -16.70
C SER A 5 -4.23 -4.33 -16.01
N ASP A 6 -3.48 -5.38 -15.72
CA ASP A 6 -2.16 -5.25 -15.10
C ASP A 6 -1.17 -4.69 -16.12
N ILE A 7 -1.01 -3.38 -16.06
CA ILE A 7 -0.11 -2.62 -16.92
C ILE A 7 1.08 -2.18 -16.08
N PRO A 8 2.33 -2.47 -16.51
CA PRO A 8 3.52 -2.07 -15.77
C PRO A 8 3.53 -0.59 -15.43
N SER A 9 3.87 -0.26 -14.17
CA SER A 9 3.87 1.11 -13.67
C SER A 9 4.65 2.10 -14.55
N PRO A 10 5.84 1.77 -15.12
CA PRO A 10 6.53 2.67 -16.02
C PRO A 10 5.73 3.04 -17.27
N VAL A 11 4.89 2.12 -17.78
CA VAL A 11 4.01 2.38 -18.92
C VAL A 11 2.80 3.19 -18.48
N LYS A 12 2.18 2.81 -17.35
CA LYS A 12 0.97 3.48 -16.80
C LYS A 12 1.21 4.95 -16.49
N TYR A 13 2.37 5.29 -15.96
CA TYR A 13 2.72 6.64 -15.50
C TYR A 13 3.74 7.35 -16.41
N HIS A 14 3.87 6.91 -17.67
CA HIS A 14 4.80 7.47 -18.63
C HIS A 14 4.53 8.97 -18.89
N ASP A 15 3.26 9.33 -19.09
CA ASP A 15 2.80 10.69 -19.28
C ASP A 15 1.33 10.84 -18.82
N PRO A 16 0.83 12.08 -18.65
CA PRO A 16 -0.54 12.31 -18.16
C PRO A 16 -1.63 11.76 -19.10
N GLU A 17 -1.43 11.76 -20.40
CA GLU A 17 -2.40 11.27 -21.38
C GLU A 17 -2.53 9.75 -21.31
N THR A 18 -1.40 9.04 -21.30
CA THR A 18 -1.33 7.60 -21.11
C THR A 18 -1.97 7.18 -19.79
N THR A 19 -1.65 7.89 -18.69
CA THR A 19 -2.25 7.65 -17.38
C THR A 19 -3.78 7.79 -17.42
N ALA A 20 -4.29 8.83 -18.07
CA ALA A 20 -5.73 9.05 -18.19
C ALA A 20 -6.42 7.97 -19.02
N ALA A 21 -5.81 7.56 -20.13
CA ALA A 21 -6.32 6.50 -21.01
C ALA A 21 -6.41 5.16 -20.27
N ILE A 22 -5.36 4.79 -19.53
CA ILE A 22 -5.32 3.55 -18.74
C ILE A 22 -6.37 3.59 -17.62
N LYS A 23 -6.50 4.69 -16.87
CA LYS A 23 -7.54 4.83 -15.84
C LYS A 23 -8.96 4.70 -16.42
N LYS A 24 -9.20 5.22 -17.63
CA LYS A 24 -10.47 5.05 -18.32
C LYS A 24 -10.72 3.58 -18.68
N LEU A 25 -9.68 2.86 -19.08
CA LEU A 25 -9.76 1.42 -19.37
C LEU A 25 -10.04 0.63 -18.09
N GLU A 26 -9.32 0.89 -16.99
CA GLU A 26 -9.55 0.28 -15.69
C GLU A 26 -11.01 0.47 -15.24
N ARG A 27 -11.53 1.67 -15.37
CA ARG A 27 -12.95 1.97 -15.06
C ARG A 27 -13.93 1.13 -15.89
N ARG A 28 -13.64 0.89 -17.15
CA ARG A 28 -14.49 0.01 -17.99
C ARG A 28 -14.47 -1.43 -17.50
N PHE A 29 -13.32 -1.95 -17.08
CA PHE A 29 -13.21 -3.28 -16.49
C PHE A 29 -13.93 -3.40 -15.16
N GLU A 30 -13.87 -2.37 -14.31
CA GLU A 30 -14.64 -2.29 -13.06
C GLU A 30 -16.14 -2.43 -13.32
N LEU A 31 -16.67 -1.67 -14.29
CA LEU A 31 -18.08 -1.74 -14.69
C LEU A 31 -18.45 -3.11 -15.31
N MET A 32 -17.54 -3.72 -16.07
CA MET A 32 -17.75 -5.07 -16.58
C MET A 32 -17.81 -6.09 -15.46
N LEU A 33 -16.92 -5.99 -14.47
CA LEU A 33 -16.92 -6.87 -13.31
C LEU A 33 -18.22 -6.74 -12.52
N ILE A 34 -18.72 -5.51 -12.27
CA ILE A 34 -20.00 -5.27 -11.61
C ILE A 34 -21.14 -5.97 -12.36
N LYS A 35 -21.16 -5.91 -13.69
CA LYS A 35 -22.20 -6.53 -14.52
C LYS A 35 -22.20 -8.06 -14.51
N THR A 36 -21.13 -8.70 -14.04
CA THR A 36 -21.10 -10.16 -13.83
C THR A 36 -21.84 -10.59 -12.57
N LEU A 37 -22.14 -9.66 -11.66
CA LEU A 37 -22.89 -9.95 -10.45
C LEU A 37 -24.39 -10.00 -10.71
N PRO A 38 -25.15 -10.81 -9.94
CA PRO A 38 -26.60 -10.72 -9.92
C PRO A 38 -27.07 -9.28 -9.67
N GLU A 39 -28.16 -8.88 -10.34
CA GLU A 39 -28.62 -7.48 -10.36
C GLU A 39 -28.86 -6.91 -8.95
N GLU A 40 -29.41 -7.73 -8.05
CA GLU A 40 -29.68 -7.38 -6.66
C GLU A 40 -28.40 -7.10 -5.83
N LEU A 41 -27.24 -7.56 -6.28
CA LEU A 41 -25.96 -7.33 -5.60
C LEU A 41 -25.19 -6.14 -6.17
N GLN A 42 -25.46 -5.73 -7.41
CA GLN A 42 -24.68 -4.71 -8.11
C GLN A 42 -24.62 -3.39 -7.32
N ALA A 43 -25.75 -2.90 -6.85
CA ALA A 43 -25.82 -1.65 -6.09
C ALA A 43 -24.98 -1.66 -4.81
N ARG A 44 -24.87 -2.83 -4.15
CA ARG A 44 -24.06 -3.00 -2.93
C ARG A 44 -22.57 -3.05 -3.23
N TYR A 45 -22.18 -3.63 -4.37
CA TYR A 45 -20.76 -3.84 -4.71
C TYR A 45 -20.15 -2.67 -5.50
N ILE A 46 -20.94 -1.82 -6.14
CA ILE A 46 -20.47 -0.63 -6.85
C ILE A 46 -19.48 0.20 -6.00
N PRO A 47 -19.83 0.68 -4.80
CA PRO A 47 -18.93 1.53 -4.04
C PRO A 47 -17.64 0.81 -3.60
N LEU A 48 -17.67 -0.51 -3.42
CA LEU A 48 -16.50 -1.31 -3.04
C LEU A 48 -15.53 -1.49 -4.22
N ILE A 49 -16.04 -1.57 -5.44
CA ILE A 49 -15.23 -1.77 -6.65
C ILE A 49 -14.74 -0.44 -7.18
N GLU A 50 -15.58 0.59 -7.18
CA GLU A 50 -15.26 1.93 -7.68
C GLU A 50 -14.28 2.69 -6.79
N GLN A 51 -14.16 2.35 -5.54
CA GLN A 51 -13.26 2.94 -4.54
C GLN A 51 -13.26 4.47 -4.54
N ASN A 52 -14.05 5.09 -3.68
CA ASN A 52 -13.99 6.54 -3.51
C ASN A 52 -12.60 6.94 -2.99
N LYS A 53 -11.91 7.82 -3.71
CA LYS A 53 -10.55 8.27 -3.34
C LYS A 53 -10.49 9.05 -2.02
N ASP A 54 -11.62 9.58 -1.58
CA ASP A 54 -11.76 10.32 -0.32
C ASP A 54 -12.11 9.41 0.87
N ASP A 55 -12.25 8.10 0.62
CA ASP A 55 -12.48 7.11 1.67
C ASP A 55 -11.18 6.80 2.43
N ASP A 56 -11.23 6.89 3.74
CA ASP A 56 -10.09 6.62 4.63
C ASP A 56 -9.56 5.20 4.45
N HIS A 57 -10.43 4.21 4.19
CA HIS A 57 -10.02 2.83 3.91
C HIS A 57 -9.22 2.72 2.61
N VAL A 58 -9.61 3.45 1.57
CA VAL A 58 -8.86 3.49 0.30
C VAL A 58 -7.51 4.16 0.48
N THR A 59 -7.45 5.21 1.30
CA THR A 59 -6.20 5.90 1.63
C THR A 59 -5.28 4.99 2.43
N LEU A 60 -5.82 4.25 3.41
CA LEU A 60 -5.07 3.29 4.20
C LEU A 60 -4.57 2.11 3.36
N ALA A 61 -5.40 1.56 2.46
CA ALA A 61 -4.98 0.51 1.54
C ALA A 61 -3.81 0.95 0.64
N LYS A 62 -3.86 2.17 0.12
CA LYS A 62 -2.74 2.74 -0.67
C LYS A 62 -1.47 2.96 0.16
N ALA A 63 -1.61 3.34 1.42
CA ALA A 63 -0.47 3.46 2.32
C ALA A 63 0.16 2.08 2.57
N ALA A 64 -0.65 1.04 2.73
CA ALA A 64 -0.18 -0.34 2.86
C ALA A 64 0.55 -0.82 1.58
N ASP A 65 0.04 -0.50 0.38
CA ASP A 65 0.73 -0.80 -0.88
C ASP A 65 2.11 -0.14 -0.95
N VAL A 66 2.20 1.15 -0.58
CA VAL A 66 3.48 1.88 -0.53
C VAL A 66 4.44 1.24 0.49
N LEU A 67 3.93 0.84 1.65
CA LEU A 67 4.72 0.17 2.68
C LEU A 67 5.27 -1.18 2.17
N CYS A 68 4.44 -1.98 1.52
CA CYS A 68 4.86 -3.25 0.91
C CYS A 68 5.92 -3.02 -0.19
N ALA A 69 5.74 -2.00 -1.02
CA ALA A 69 6.71 -1.64 -2.04
C ALA A 69 8.04 -1.16 -1.43
N TYR A 70 7.99 -0.39 -0.35
CA TYR A 70 9.17 0.02 0.42
C TYR A 70 9.94 -1.19 0.97
N LEU A 71 9.26 -2.11 1.65
CA LEU A 71 9.87 -3.33 2.18
C LEU A 71 10.45 -4.21 1.07
N LYS A 72 9.79 -4.29 -0.08
CA LYS A 72 10.33 -5.00 -1.25
C LYS A 72 11.61 -4.35 -1.77
N CYS A 73 11.65 -3.02 -1.89
CA CYS A 73 12.85 -2.31 -2.31
C CYS A 73 14.00 -2.53 -1.31
N ASP A 74 13.74 -2.46 -0.01
CA ASP A 74 14.73 -2.71 1.05
C ASP A 74 15.30 -4.13 0.94
N TYR A 75 14.44 -5.12 0.79
CA TYR A 75 14.85 -6.51 0.59
C TYR A 75 15.74 -6.69 -0.65
N GLU A 76 15.37 -6.13 -1.80
CA GLU A 76 16.15 -6.22 -3.04
C GLU A 76 17.52 -5.53 -2.92
N LEU A 77 17.56 -4.36 -2.29
CA LEU A 77 18.81 -3.66 -2.02
C LEU A 77 19.71 -4.44 -1.07
N SER A 78 19.16 -5.11 -0.06
CA SER A 78 19.93 -5.99 0.84
C SER A 78 20.56 -7.16 0.10
N LYS A 79 19.99 -7.58 -1.03
CA LYS A 79 20.55 -8.59 -1.95
C LYS A 79 21.46 -8.00 -3.03
N SER A 80 21.87 -6.75 -2.87
CA SER A 80 22.73 -6.01 -3.82
C SER A 80 22.08 -5.75 -5.19
N ASN A 81 20.75 -5.78 -5.28
CA ASN A 81 20.03 -5.42 -6.49
C ASN A 81 19.84 -3.90 -6.58
N SER A 82 20.84 -3.22 -7.16
CA SER A 82 20.86 -1.75 -7.26
C SER A 82 19.78 -1.15 -8.17
N GLU A 83 19.09 -1.93 -9.00
CA GLU A 83 17.99 -1.46 -9.84
C GLU A 83 16.83 -0.87 -9.03
N PHE A 84 16.70 -1.26 -7.76
CA PHE A 84 15.68 -0.76 -6.86
C PHE A 84 16.02 0.58 -6.17
N SER A 85 17.21 1.15 -6.40
CA SER A 85 17.68 2.36 -5.70
C SER A 85 16.79 3.59 -5.95
N ASN A 86 16.30 3.80 -7.16
CA ASN A 86 15.41 4.90 -7.47
C ASN A 86 14.00 4.66 -6.91
N ALA A 87 13.47 3.45 -7.07
CA ALA A 87 12.18 3.05 -6.51
C ALA A 87 12.18 3.23 -4.98
N MET A 88 13.25 2.85 -4.29
CA MET A 88 13.39 3.04 -2.84
C MET A 88 13.22 4.50 -2.43
N ARG A 89 13.92 5.42 -3.09
CA ARG A 89 13.79 6.87 -2.80
C ARG A 89 12.36 7.39 -3.00
N GLU A 90 11.69 6.93 -4.05
CA GLU A 90 10.30 7.29 -4.30
C GLU A 90 9.36 6.75 -3.21
N MET A 91 9.57 5.50 -2.78
CA MET A 91 8.77 4.89 -1.71
C MET A 91 9.01 5.58 -0.37
N GLU A 92 10.25 5.97 -0.04
CA GLU A 92 10.56 6.74 1.16
C GLU A 92 9.78 8.07 1.22
N VAL A 93 9.77 8.82 0.10
CA VAL A 93 9.01 10.09 0.01
C VAL A 93 7.51 9.87 0.17
N GLN A 94 6.96 8.82 -0.46
CA GLN A 94 5.53 8.51 -0.36
C GLN A 94 5.17 8.02 1.05
N LEU A 95 5.97 7.12 1.64
CA LEU A 95 5.75 6.61 2.98
C LEU A 95 5.77 7.72 4.02
N LYS A 96 6.71 8.67 3.92
CA LYS A 96 6.75 9.86 4.80
C LYS A 96 5.43 10.65 4.75
N ARG A 97 4.88 10.90 3.56
CA ARG A 97 3.60 11.60 3.40
C ARG A 97 2.43 10.85 4.06
N TYR A 98 2.42 9.52 3.97
CA TYR A 98 1.38 8.72 4.60
C TYR A 98 1.52 8.68 6.13
N ARG A 99 2.74 8.65 6.66
CA ARG A 99 3.01 8.76 8.10
C ARG A 99 2.49 10.08 8.68
N GLU A 100 2.73 11.19 7.97
CA GLU A 100 2.24 12.52 8.37
C GLU A 100 0.69 12.61 8.32
N LYS A 101 0.05 11.86 7.44
CA LYS A 101 -1.41 11.91 7.22
C LYS A 101 -2.19 10.90 8.07
N LEU A 102 -1.63 9.73 8.31
CA LEU A 102 -2.32 8.57 8.91
C LEU A 102 -1.58 8.10 10.17
N PRO A 103 -2.12 8.37 11.38
CA PRO A 103 -1.50 7.94 12.64
C PRO A 103 -1.24 6.42 12.71
N ALA A 104 -2.12 5.59 12.12
CA ALA A 104 -1.94 4.15 12.07
C ALA A 104 -0.69 3.73 11.27
N VAL A 105 -0.37 4.45 10.19
CA VAL A 105 0.83 4.20 9.38
C VAL A 105 2.08 4.63 10.14
N ASP A 106 2.02 5.77 10.82
CA ASP A 106 3.14 6.25 11.63
C ASP A 106 3.41 5.29 12.79
N TYR A 107 2.37 4.85 13.49
CA TYR A 107 2.48 3.84 14.55
C TYR A 107 3.12 2.54 14.03
N PHE A 108 2.65 2.02 12.89
CA PHE A 108 3.26 0.83 12.28
C PHE A 108 4.75 1.03 12.01
N CYS A 109 5.11 2.18 11.44
CA CYS A 109 6.52 2.48 11.14
C CYS A 109 7.39 2.60 12.39
N GLN A 110 6.85 3.10 13.49
CA GLN A 110 7.59 3.22 14.75
C GLN A 110 7.80 1.87 15.44
N VAL A 111 6.82 0.99 15.36
CA VAL A 111 6.80 -0.25 16.15
C VAL A 111 7.31 -1.45 15.37
N PHE A 112 6.88 -1.59 14.11
CA PHE A 112 7.02 -2.84 13.37
C PHE A 112 7.96 -2.75 12.16
N LEU A 113 8.27 -1.54 11.66
CA LEU A 113 8.96 -1.41 10.37
C LEU A 113 10.34 -2.06 10.37
N GLU A 114 11.11 -1.89 11.43
CA GLU A 114 12.48 -2.45 11.50
C GLU A 114 12.44 -3.99 11.53
N ASP A 115 11.52 -4.57 12.26
CA ASP A 115 11.36 -6.03 12.33
C ASP A 115 10.81 -6.62 11.01
N ALA A 116 10.02 -5.83 10.26
CA ALA A 116 9.48 -6.23 8.97
C ALA A 116 10.53 -6.26 7.85
N LYS A 117 11.70 -5.64 8.02
CA LYS A 117 12.78 -5.60 7.02
C LYS A 117 13.60 -6.89 6.94
N GLY A 118 13.59 -7.71 7.96
CA GLY A 118 14.37 -8.95 8.01
C GLY A 118 13.83 -10.07 7.13
N THR A 119 14.59 -11.16 7.05
CA THR A 119 14.11 -12.41 6.50
C THR A 119 13.04 -13.02 7.40
N LEU A 120 12.24 -13.96 6.87
CA LEU A 120 11.20 -14.64 7.66
C LEU A 120 11.79 -15.31 8.92
N ASP A 121 12.99 -15.89 8.80
CA ASP A 121 13.68 -16.51 9.93
C ASP A 121 14.13 -15.50 11.00
N GLU A 122 14.50 -14.30 10.60
CA GLU A 122 14.86 -13.21 11.52
C GLU A 122 13.60 -12.64 12.19
N GLN A 123 12.54 -12.41 11.42
CA GLN A 123 11.26 -11.91 11.92
C GLN A 123 10.63 -12.84 12.98
N THR A 124 10.78 -14.15 12.85
CA THR A 124 10.23 -15.12 13.80
C THR A 124 11.05 -15.24 15.10
N LYS A 125 12.27 -14.73 15.13
CA LYS A 125 13.15 -14.78 16.32
C LYS A 125 13.02 -13.55 17.23
N SER A 126 12.57 -12.42 16.71
CA SER A 126 12.50 -11.18 17.47
C SER A 126 11.10 -11.01 18.09
N LEU A 127 11.02 -10.96 19.41
CA LEU A 127 9.82 -10.56 20.17
C LEU A 127 9.88 -9.09 20.61
N GLU A 128 10.93 -8.35 20.26
CA GLU A 128 11.16 -6.97 20.70
C GLU A 128 10.06 -5.99 20.27
N TRP A 129 9.40 -6.26 19.14
CA TRP A 129 8.28 -5.46 18.68
C TRP A 129 7.07 -5.50 19.63
N ILE A 130 6.85 -6.63 20.33
CA ILE A 130 5.78 -6.76 21.32
C ILE A 130 6.04 -5.81 22.50
N GLU A 131 7.30 -5.75 22.94
CA GLU A 131 7.69 -4.85 24.05
C GLU A 131 7.55 -3.39 23.66
N ARG A 132 7.96 -3.00 22.44
CA ARG A 132 7.77 -1.65 21.90
C ARG A 132 6.30 -1.26 21.80
N ALA A 133 5.44 -2.14 21.27
CA ALA A 133 4.01 -1.90 21.17
C ALA A 133 3.38 -1.67 22.54
N ASN A 134 3.72 -2.47 23.53
CA ASN A 134 3.22 -2.33 24.91
C ASN A 134 3.67 -1.00 25.56
N THR A 135 4.90 -0.55 25.29
CA THR A 135 5.43 0.72 25.83
C THR A 135 4.69 1.92 25.23
N LEU A 136 4.36 1.90 23.94
CA LEU A 136 3.63 2.98 23.27
C LEU A 136 2.17 3.08 23.71
N HIS A 137 1.52 1.96 24.02
CA HIS A 137 0.16 1.97 24.57
C HIS A 137 0.07 2.57 25.98
N LEU A 138 1.10 2.37 26.82
CA LEU A 138 1.13 2.91 28.18
C LEU A 138 1.31 4.44 28.22
N THR A 139 1.81 5.05 27.14
CA THR A 139 2.00 6.50 27.05
C THR A 139 0.80 7.26 26.47
N SER A 140 -0.17 6.57 25.86
CA SER A 140 -1.35 7.18 25.24
C SER A 140 -2.56 7.31 26.17
N ASP A 141 -2.57 6.63 27.31
CA ASP A 141 -3.67 6.68 28.28
C ASP A 141 -3.52 7.83 29.33
N ASP A 142 -2.42 8.59 29.28
CA ASP A 142 -2.14 9.71 30.20
C ASP A 142 -2.27 11.11 29.54
N ALA A 143 -2.94 11.22 28.36
CA ALA A 143 -3.16 12.50 27.66
C ALA A 143 -4.69 12.80 27.47
#